data_b51318053b97257f9563dc5e5ec93c16
#
_entry.id   b51318053b97257f9563dc5e5ec93c16
#
_cell.length_a   1.000
_cell.length_b   1.000
_cell.length_c   1.000
_cell.angle_alpha   90.00
_cell.angle_beta   90.00
_cell.angle_gamma   90.00
#
_symmetry.space_group_name_H-M   'P 1'
#
loop_
_entity.id
_entity.type
_entity.pdbx_description
1 polymer ?
#
loop_
_entity_poly.entity_id
_entity_poly.type
_entity_poly.pdbx_seq_one_letter_code
_entity_poly.pdbx_strand_id
1 'polypeptide(L)'
;MSKIDEYIAKRSKHSNNFAREYFAREYKEENQQMQVAVEVRNLRDKLGMSQREFAKLVGKPQSTIARIENGKMNVSINVLNEIADATNQKLTVKFEPVTA
;
A
#
# COMPACT_ATOMS: atom_id res chain seq x y z
N MET A 1 -1.18 -18.34 0.50
CA MET A 1 -1.30 -17.64 -0.80
C MET A 1 -1.62 -16.18 -0.54
N SER A 2 -0.97 -15.26 -1.21
CA SER A 2 -1.26 -13.84 -1.05
C SER A 2 -2.57 -13.48 -1.74
N LYS A 3 -3.17 -12.34 -1.38
CA LYS A 3 -4.38 -11.86 -2.02
C LYS A 3 -4.17 -11.57 -3.50
N ILE A 4 -2.97 -11.14 -3.87
CA ILE A 4 -2.62 -10.92 -5.27
C ILE A 4 -2.65 -12.24 -6.04
N ASP A 5 -2.09 -13.30 -5.47
CA ASP A 5 -2.11 -14.63 -6.07
C ASP A 5 -3.52 -15.15 -6.22
N GLU A 6 -4.37 -14.94 -5.21
CA GLU A 6 -5.78 -15.30 -5.28
C GLU A 6 -6.49 -14.56 -6.40
N TYR A 7 -6.23 -13.27 -6.54
CA TYR A 7 -6.80 -12.47 -7.61
C TYR A 7 -6.41 -13.01 -8.98
N ILE A 8 -5.13 -13.29 -9.18
CA ILE A 8 -4.63 -13.82 -10.45
C ILE A 8 -5.29 -15.16 -10.76
N ALA A 9 -5.39 -16.04 -9.77
CA ALA A 9 -6.04 -17.35 -9.95
C ALA A 9 -7.51 -17.21 -10.33
N LYS A 10 -8.24 -16.32 -9.67
CA LYS A 10 -9.65 -16.06 -9.99
C LYS A 10 -9.81 -15.47 -11.38
N ARG A 11 -8.95 -14.54 -11.74
CA ARG A 11 -8.99 -13.90 -13.06
C ARG A 11 -8.80 -14.90 -14.18
N SER A 12 -7.91 -15.87 -14.00
CA SER A 12 -7.65 -16.88 -15.01
C SER A 12 -8.83 -17.84 -15.19
N LYS A 13 -9.69 -17.96 -14.17
CA LYS A 13 -10.88 -18.83 -14.24
C LYS A 13 -12.12 -18.12 -14.79
N HIS A 14 -12.15 -16.80 -14.73
CA HIS A 14 -13.33 -16.02 -15.11
C HIS A 14 -13.02 -15.18 -16.35
N SER A 15 -13.72 -15.48 -17.44
CA SER A 15 -13.50 -14.79 -18.72
C SER A 15 -14.59 -13.79 -19.06
N ASN A 16 -15.67 -13.67 -18.26
CA ASN A 16 -16.74 -12.72 -18.56
C ASN A 16 -16.43 -11.33 -17.99
N ASN A 17 -17.02 -10.31 -18.61
CA ASN A 17 -16.74 -8.92 -18.27
C ASN A 17 -17.19 -8.56 -16.84
N PHE A 18 -18.32 -9.13 -16.38
CA PHE A 18 -18.83 -8.84 -15.04
C PHE A 18 -17.85 -9.31 -13.96
N ALA A 19 -17.41 -10.56 -14.06
CA ALA A 19 -16.46 -11.11 -13.10
C ALA A 19 -15.14 -10.35 -13.16
N ARG A 20 -14.72 -9.98 -14.37
CA ARG A 20 -13.49 -9.23 -14.59
C ARG A 20 -13.53 -7.87 -13.91
N GLU A 21 -14.65 -7.16 -14.04
CA GLU A 21 -14.83 -5.85 -13.40
C GLU A 21 -14.85 -5.97 -11.87
N TYR A 22 -15.55 -6.98 -11.36
CA TYR A 22 -15.64 -7.21 -9.92
C TYR A 22 -14.25 -7.46 -9.32
N PHE A 23 -13.53 -8.42 -9.89
CA PHE A 23 -12.20 -8.76 -9.37
C PHE A 23 -11.18 -7.65 -9.62
N ALA A 24 -11.31 -6.89 -10.69
CA ALA A 24 -10.44 -5.76 -10.95
C ALA A 24 -10.60 -4.68 -9.88
N ARG A 25 -11.84 -4.45 -9.42
CA ARG A 25 -12.10 -3.46 -8.36
C ARG A 25 -11.48 -3.89 -7.04
N GLU A 26 -11.68 -5.15 -6.63
CA GLU A 26 -11.08 -5.68 -5.41
C GLU A 26 -9.55 -5.63 -5.49
N TYR A 27 -9.01 -6.08 -6.61
CA TYR A 27 -7.56 -6.05 -6.82
C TYR A 27 -7.01 -4.64 -6.76
N LYS A 28 -7.72 -3.67 -7.30
CA LYS A 28 -7.27 -2.27 -7.32
C LYS A 28 -7.10 -1.74 -5.89
N GLU A 29 -8.07 -2.00 -5.02
CA GLU A 29 -7.98 -1.57 -3.62
C GLU A 29 -6.81 -2.25 -2.90
N GLU A 30 -6.71 -3.56 -3.03
CA GLU A 30 -5.61 -4.33 -2.43
C GLU A 30 -4.27 -3.89 -2.99
N ASN A 31 -4.20 -3.64 -4.30
CA ASN A 31 -2.98 -3.20 -4.94
C ASN A 31 -2.53 -1.83 -4.42
N GLN A 32 -3.47 -0.91 -4.19
CA GLN A 32 -3.14 0.41 -3.64
C GLN A 32 -2.59 0.28 -2.22
N GLN A 33 -3.21 -0.55 -1.38
CA GLN A 33 -2.72 -0.79 -0.03
C GLN A 33 -1.34 -1.44 -0.04
N MET A 34 -1.12 -2.38 -0.96
CA MET A 34 0.18 -3.04 -1.12
C MET A 34 1.25 -2.08 -1.62
N GLN A 35 0.90 -1.18 -2.55
CA GLN A 35 1.84 -0.16 -3.02
C GLN A 35 2.27 0.76 -1.89
N VAL A 36 1.33 1.20 -1.06
CA VAL A 36 1.64 2.02 0.11
C VAL A 36 2.52 1.25 1.09
N ALA A 37 2.20 -0.03 1.32
CA ALA A 37 2.98 -0.89 2.21
C ALA A 37 4.43 -0.97 1.76
N VAL A 38 4.66 -1.20 0.47
CA VAL A 38 6.00 -1.30 -0.10
C VAL A 38 6.74 0.04 0.02
N GLU A 39 6.07 1.14 -0.28
CA GLU A 39 6.69 2.46 -0.20
C GLU A 39 7.10 2.81 1.23
N VAL A 40 6.23 2.55 2.21
CA VAL A 40 6.54 2.83 3.62
C VAL A 40 7.67 1.94 4.11
N ARG A 41 7.63 0.65 3.76
CA ARG A 41 8.69 -0.29 4.14
C ARG A 41 10.02 0.10 3.53
N ASN A 42 10.04 0.47 2.25
CA ASN A 42 11.27 0.89 1.57
C ASN A 42 11.84 2.16 2.20
N LEU A 43 10.98 3.12 2.56
CA LEU A 43 11.42 4.33 3.24
C LEU A 43 12.05 4.00 4.59
N ARG A 44 11.40 3.15 5.36
CA ARG A 44 11.92 2.73 6.66
C ARG A 44 13.27 2.01 6.52
N ASP A 45 13.38 1.08 5.58
CA ASP A 45 14.62 0.36 5.31
C ASP A 45 15.73 1.30 4.88
N LYS A 46 15.40 2.26 4.04
CA LYS A 46 16.36 3.28 3.57
C LYS A 46 16.90 4.12 4.71
N LEU A 47 16.06 4.38 5.71
CA LEU A 47 16.48 5.12 6.90
C LEU A 47 17.18 4.23 7.93
N GLY A 48 17.22 2.93 7.70
CA GLY A 48 17.89 1.99 8.61
C GLY A 48 17.17 1.81 9.94
N MET A 49 15.86 2.00 9.96
CA MET A 49 15.07 1.98 11.19
C MET A 49 14.25 0.71 11.34
N SER A 50 14.06 0.28 12.60
CA SER A 50 13.05 -0.71 12.94
C SER A 50 11.66 -0.09 12.83
N GLN A 51 10.61 -0.92 12.81
CA GLN A 51 9.24 -0.42 12.84
C GLN A 51 8.99 0.47 14.06
N ARG A 52 9.54 0.08 15.20
CA ARG A 52 9.39 0.80 16.45
C ARG A 52 10.02 2.19 16.38
N GLU A 53 11.24 2.26 15.87
CA GLU A 53 11.96 3.53 15.69
C GLU A 53 11.24 4.43 14.70
N PHE A 54 10.79 3.86 13.61
CA PHE A 54 10.06 4.60 12.57
C PHE A 54 8.74 5.13 13.10
N ALA A 55 7.98 4.30 13.85
CA ALA A 55 6.73 4.71 14.46
C ALA A 55 6.94 5.91 15.39
N LYS A 56 8.00 5.87 16.18
CA LYS A 56 8.34 6.97 17.09
C LYS A 56 8.67 8.24 16.32
N LEU A 57 9.44 8.10 15.25
CA LEU A 57 9.82 9.25 14.41
C LEU A 57 8.61 9.92 13.78
N VAL A 58 7.68 9.14 13.24
CA VAL A 58 6.51 9.69 12.54
C VAL A 58 5.34 9.98 13.48
N GLY A 59 5.49 9.70 14.77
CA GLY A 59 4.47 10.01 15.76
C GLY A 59 3.22 9.14 15.68
N LYS A 60 3.37 7.89 15.28
CA LYS A 60 2.26 6.93 15.17
C LYS A 60 2.55 5.70 16.01
N PRO A 61 1.49 4.99 16.47
CA PRO A 61 1.71 3.71 17.16
C PRO A 61 2.41 2.71 16.26
N GLN A 62 3.25 1.85 16.83
CA GLN A 62 3.90 0.79 16.07
C GLN A 62 2.90 -0.12 15.39
N SER A 63 1.79 -0.42 16.06
CA SER A 63 0.71 -1.24 15.49
C SER A 63 0.16 -0.64 14.19
N THR A 64 0.08 0.69 14.11
CA THR A 64 -0.35 1.38 12.90
C THR A 64 0.67 1.18 11.77
N ILE A 65 1.96 1.34 12.07
CA ILE A 65 3.02 1.12 11.08
C ILE A 65 3.00 -0.32 10.59
N ALA A 66 2.85 -1.28 11.50
CA ALA A 66 2.76 -2.69 11.13
C ALA A 66 1.57 -2.96 10.20
N ARG A 67 0.41 -2.38 10.48
CA ARG A 67 -0.78 -2.54 9.63
C ARG A 67 -0.57 -1.92 8.24
N ILE A 68 0.06 -0.77 8.18
CA ILE A 68 0.39 -0.13 6.90
C ILE A 68 1.33 -1.03 6.09
N GLU A 69 2.40 -1.52 6.71
CA GLU A 69 3.41 -2.33 6.03
C GLU A 69 2.91 -3.71 5.64
N ASN A 70 1.84 -4.18 6.26
CA ASN A 70 1.20 -5.45 5.89
C ASN A 70 0.09 -5.28 4.84
N GLY A 71 -0.13 -4.05 4.37
CA GLY A 71 -1.16 -3.79 3.38
C GLY A 71 -2.58 -3.98 3.89
N LYS A 72 -2.77 -3.85 5.21
CA LYS A 72 -4.07 -4.08 5.86
C LYS A 72 -4.80 -2.80 6.23
N MET A 73 -4.27 -1.67 5.80
CA MET A 73 -4.82 -0.37 6.14
C MET A 73 -4.91 0.50 4.89
N ASN A 74 -6.04 1.15 4.73
CA ASN A 74 -6.21 2.16 3.68
C ASN A 74 -5.73 3.48 4.26
N VAL A 75 -4.51 3.88 3.89
CA VAL A 75 -3.85 5.04 4.48
C VAL A 75 -4.31 6.31 3.78
N SER A 76 -4.74 7.30 4.56
CA SER A 76 -5.15 8.59 4.01
C SER A 76 -3.92 9.38 3.52
N ILE A 77 -4.16 10.31 2.60
CA ILE A 77 -3.12 11.21 2.12
C ILE A 77 -2.56 12.04 3.27
N ASN A 78 -3.41 12.43 4.23
CA ASN A 78 -2.95 13.19 5.39
C ASN A 78 -1.91 12.41 6.20
N VAL A 79 -2.16 11.12 6.43
CA VAL A 79 -1.21 10.28 7.15
C VAL A 79 0.09 10.11 6.37
N LEU A 80 -0.02 9.93 5.05
CA LEU A 80 1.16 9.84 4.19
C LEU A 80 1.97 11.13 4.21
N ASN A 81 1.31 12.28 4.22
CA ASN A 81 1.99 13.58 4.35
C ASN A 81 2.68 13.72 5.70
N GLU A 82 2.06 13.26 6.78
CA GLU A 82 2.69 13.29 8.09
C GLU A 82 3.97 12.44 8.12
N ILE A 83 3.92 11.27 7.48
CA ILE A 83 5.10 10.41 7.35
C ILE A 83 6.17 11.10 6.50
N ALA A 84 5.79 11.70 5.39
CA ALA A 84 6.73 12.40 4.51
C ALA A 84 7.41 13.55 5.25
N ASP A 85 6.63 14.37 5.94
CA ASP A 85 7.17 15.52 6.68
C ASP A 85 8.13 15.08 7.78
N ALA A 86 7.78 14.03 8.53
CA ALA A 86 8.62 13.54 9.63
C ALA A 86 9.92 12.93 9.14
N THR A 87 9.97 12.47 7.90
CA THR A 87 11.14 11.82 7.30
C THR A 87 11.88 12.71 6.30
N ASN A 88 11.48 13.98 6.23
CA ASN A 88 12.05 14.95 5.29
C ASN A 88 11.95 14.48 3.84
N GLN A 89 10.80 13.92 3.50
CA GLN A 89 10.49 13.44 2.16
C GLN A 89 9.37 14.28 1.55
N LYS A 90 9.32 14.30 0.23
CA LYS A 90 8.20 14.90 -0.50
C LYS A 90 7.28 13.78 -0.93
N LEU A 91 6.01 13.88 -0.56
CA LEU A 91 4.99 12.95 -1.06
C LEU A 91 4.58 13.38 -2.47
N THR A 92 4.64 12.45 -3.41
CA THR A 92 4.21 12.69 -4.78
C THR A 92 3.00 11.81 -5.08
N VAL A 93 1.92 12.44 -5.54
CA VAL A 93 0.70 11.74 -5.98
C VAL A 93 0.45 12.14 -7.42
N LYS A 94 0.23 11.16 -8.30
CA LYS A 94 0.01 11.43 -9.71
C LYS A 94 -0.96 10.41 -10.32
N PHE A 95 -1.62 10.84 -11.37
CA PHE A 95 -2.44 9.97 -12.18
C PHE A 95 -1.61 9.48 -13.36
N GLU A 96 -1.67 8.18 -13.61
CA GLU A 96 -0.96 7.57 -14.74
C GLU A 96 -1.97 6.88 -15.66
N PRO A 97 -1.74 6.92 -16.99
CA PRO A 97 -2.60 6.18 -17.91
C PRO A 97 -2.54 4.69 -17.60
N VAL A 98 -3.68 4.02 -17.71
CA VAL A 98 -3.72 2.57 -17.59
C VAL A 98 -3.24 1.97 -18.88
N THR A 99 -2.20 1.12 -18.80
CA THR A 99 -1.71 0.40 -19.97
C THR A 99 -2.61 -0.81 -20.21
N ALA A 100 -3.04 -0.97 -21.46
CA ALA A 100 -3.92 -2.06 -21.86
C ALA A 100 -3.21 -3.42 -21.77
#